data_30365aa4ed51d5662af5a4a534e97e4b
#
_entry.id   30365aa4ed51d5662af5a4a534e97e4b
#
_cell.length_a   1.000
_cell.length_b   1.000
_cell.length_c   1.000
_cell.angle_alpha   90.00
_cell.angle_beta   90.00
_cell.angle_gamma   90.00
#
_symmetry.space_group_name_H-M   'P 1'
#
loop_
_entity.id
_entity.type
_entity.pdbx_description
1 polymer ?
#
loop_
_entity_poly.entity_id
_entity_poly.type
_entity_poly.pdbx_seq_one_letter_code
_entity_poly.pdbx_strand_id
1 'polypeptide(L)'
;MKSFLLSLLMACSLTATAQESADPNIGRAEKMFGFLLDNKADSLYENLSAQVKPMVQKQQFEDILNKVEPQVGKYQKHGAWEVQQVMGQKCYVSMVQFEKTELGALVIFDATGKMLGIQLVPAAAVKKE
;
A
#
# COMPACT_ATOMS: atom_id res chain seq x y z
N MET A 1 0.29 -16.20 -43.97
CA MET A 1 1.61 -16.32 -43.40
C MET A 1 2.07 -15.08 -42.71
N LYS A 2 1.94 -13.97 -43.36
CA LYS A 2 2.42 -12.71 -42.78
C LYS A 2 1.64 -12.30 -41.54
N SER A 3 0.36 -12.60 -41.52
CA SER A 3 -0.46 -12.24 -40.36
C SER A 3 -0.07 -13.04 -39.13
N PHE A 4 0.51 -14.15 -39.34
CA PHE A 4 1.06 -14.97 -38.29
C PHE A 4 2.09 -14.25 -37.48
N LEU A 5 3.05 -13.62 -38.21
CA LEU A 5 4.13 -12.90 -37.57
C LEU A 5 3.63 -11.73 -36.79
N LEU A 6 2.61 -11.07 -37.29
CA LEU A 6 2.04 -9.94 -36.59
C LEU A 6 1.45 -10.32 -35.25
N SER A 7 0.80 -11.47 -35.22
CA SER A 7 0.22 -11.94 -33.98
C SER A 7 1.27 -12.18 -32.92
N LEU A 8 2.39 -12.69 -33.36
CA LEU A 8 3.48 -12.95 -32.45
C LEU A 8 4.00 -11.69 -31.81
N LEU A 9 4.14 -10.67 -32.61
CA LEU A 9 4.63 -9.40 -32.11
C LEU A 9 3.72 -8.81 -31.05
N MET A 10 2.43 -8.96 -31.25
CA MET A 10 1.49 -8.46 -30.28
C MET A 10 1.60 -9.18 -28.95
N ALA A 11 1.82 -10.48 -29.02
CA ALA A 11 1.99 -11.24 -27.79
C ALA A 11 3.19 -10.76 -27.00
N CYS A 12 4.25 -10.42 -27.68
CA CYS A 12 5.44 -9.91 -27.02
C CYS A 12 5.17 -8.59 -26.31
N SER A 13 4.40 -7.73 -26.94
CA SER A 13 4.06 -6.46 -26.34
C SER A 13 3.30 -6.62 -25.03
N LEU A 14 2.36 -7.54 -25.03
CA LEU A 14 1.59 -7.80 -23.83
C LEU A 14 2.46 -8.31 -22.70
N THR A 15 3.40 -9.16 -23.04
CA THR A 15 4.31 -9.68 -22.03
C THR A 15 5.13 -8.59 -21.39
N ALA A 16 5.63 -7.68 -22.20
CA ALA A 16 6.43 -6.58 -21.69
C ALA A 16 5.62 -5.70 -20.73
N THR A 17 4.37 -5.43 -21.09
CA THR A 17 3.51 -4.62 -20.24
C THR A 17 3.30 -5.28 -18.89
N ALA A 18 3.08 -6.59 -18.89
CA ALA A 18 2.86 -7.30 -17.65
C ALA A 18 4.07 -7.21 -16.73
N GLN A 19 5.27 -7.23 -17.28
CA GLN A 19 6.47 -7.17 -16.48
C GLN A 19 6.66 -5.84 -15.79
N GLU A 20 6.22 -4.77 -16.43
CA GLU A 20 6.41 -3.44 -15.87
C GLU A 20 5.60 -3.20 -14.59
N SER A 21 4.53 -3.93 -14.40
CA SER A 21 3.67 -3.70 -13.26
C SER A 21 3.98 -4.58 -12.05
N ALA A 22 5.08 -5.32 -12.09
CA ALA A 22 5.35 -6.31 -11.07
C ALA A 22 6.34 -5.81 -10.02
N ASP A 23 5.89 -4.91 -9.15
CA ASP A 23 6.67 -4.50 -7.99
C ASP A 23 6.21 -5.35 -6.81
N PRO A 24 7.07 -6.20 -6.23
CA PRO A 24 6.67 -7.09 -5.15
C PRO A 24 6.17 -6.35 -3.91
N ASN A 25 6.60 -5.12 -3.70
CA ASN A 25 6.16 -4.37 -2.53
C ASN A 25 4.73 -3.87 -2.68
N ILE A 26 4.18 -3.83 -3.90
CA ILE A 26 2.78 -3.49 -4.06
C ILE A 26 1.91 -4.57 -3.42
N GLY A 27 2.24 -5.84 -3.65
CA GLY A 27 1.53 -6.92 -3.01
C GLY A 27 1.71 -6.93 -1.50
N ARG A 28 2.91 -6.58 -1.05
CA ARG A 28 3.16 -6.48 0.40
C ARG A 28 2.34 -5.36 1.03
N ALA A 29 2.24 -4.22 0.35
CA ALA A 29 1.45 -3.10 0.86
C ALA A 29 -0.02 -3.49 0.98
N GLU A 30 -0.54 -4.18 -0.02
CA GLU A 30 -1.92 -4.66 0.01
C GLU A 30 -2.13 -5.59 1.21
N LYS A 31 -1.18 -6.47 1.45
CA LYS A 31 -1.28 -7.42 2.54
C LYS A 31 -1.23 -6.73 3.90
N MET A 32 -0.32 -5.77 4.06
CA MET A 32 -0.21 -5.04 5.32
C MET A 32 -1.47 -4.24 5.59
N PHE A 33 -2.01 -3.60 4.56
CA PHE A 33 -3.25 -2.84 4.71
C PHE A 33 -4.41 -3.76 5.08
N GLY A 34 -4.45 -4.96 4.51
CA GLY A 34 -5.44 -5.95 4.87
C GLY A 34 -5.36 -6.34 6.34
N PHE A 35 -4.16 -6.51 6.86
CA PHE A 35 -3.99 -6.78 8.29
C PHE A 35 -4.52 -5.61 9.13
N LEU A 36 -4.30 -4.39 8.68
CA LEU A 36 -4.79 -3.22 9.38
C LEU A 36 -6.31 -3.21 9.43
N LEU A 37 -6.95 -3.46 8.29
CA LEU A 37 -8.41 -3.47 8.21
C LEU A 37 -9.02 -4.59 9.05
N ASP A 38 -8.35 -5.72 9.13
CA ASP A 38 -8.83 -6.89 9.87
C ASP A 38 -8.44 -6.85 11.34
N ASN A 39 -7.82 -5.76 11.77
CA ASN A 39 -7.43 -5.57 13.17
C ASN A 39 -6.41 -6.60 13.63
N LYS A 40 -5.50 -6.99 12.75
CA LYS A 40 -4.49 -7.97 13.06
C LYS A 40 -3.16 -7.30 13.41
N ALA A 41 -3.14 -6.65 14.55
CA ALA A 41 -1.96 -5.92 15.01
C ALA A 41 -0.75 -6.82 15.17
N ASP A 42 -0.95 -8.06 15.59
CA ASP A 42 0.15 -9.02 15.73
C ASP A 42 0.84 -9.27 14.40
N SER A 43 0.06 -9.44 13.34
CA SER A 43 0.60 -9.70 12.02
C SER A 43 1.37 -8.49 11.51
N LEU A 44 0.86 -7.29 11.75
CA LEU A 44 1.57 -6.07 11.38
C LEU A 44 2.88 -5.98 12.13
N TYR A 45 2.85 -6.22 13.43
CA TYR A 45 4.05 -6.12 14.25
C TYR A 45 5.13 -7.10 13.78
N GLU A 46 4.73 -8.31 13.43
CA GLU A 46 5.69 -9.32 13.00
C GLU A 46 6.35 -9.00 11.67
N ASN A 47 5.69 -8.19 10.85
CA ASN A 47 6.24 -7.80 9.57
C ASN A 47 7.10 -6.54 9.64
N LEU A 48 7.25 -5.95 10.81
CA LEU A 48 8.13 -4.81 10.99
C LEU A 48 9.59 -5.21 10.84
N SER A 49 10.42 -4.30 10.37
CA SER A 49 11.85 -4.54 10.33
C SER A 49 12.38 -4.64 11.76
N ALA A 50 13.45 -5.41 11.94
CA ALA A 50 14.06 -5.58 13.25
C ALA A 50 14.51 -4.24 13.83
N GLN A 51 14.82 -3.31 12.97
CA GLN A 51 15.32 -2.00 13.35
C GLN A 51 14.25 -1.15 14.05
N VAL A 52 13.00 -1.24 13.60
CA VAL A 52 11.94 -0.42 14.16
C VAL A 52 11.09 -1.14 15.19
N LYS A 53 11.14 -2.47 15.25
CA LYS A 53 10.33 -3.22 16.20
C LYS A 53 10.43 -2.72 17.63
N PRO A 54 11.64 -2.45 18.16
CA PRO A 54 11.73 -1.98 19.54
C PRO A 54 11.10 -0.63 19.78
N MET A 55 10.87 0.15 18.72
CA MET A 55 10.34 1.49 18.84
C MET A 55 8.83 1.56 18.66
N VAL A 56 8.19 0.44 18.35
CA VAL A 56 6.77 0.41 18.02
C VAL A 56 6.06 -0.57 18.93
N GLN A 57 4.88 -0.18 19.40
CA GLN A 57 4.04 -1.07 20.20
C GLN A 57 2.86 -1.53 19.36
N LYS A 58 2.42 -2.77 19.58
CA LYS A 58 1.27 -3.32 18.84
C LYS A 58 0.04 -2.46 18.99
N GLN A 59 -0.13 -1.85 20.16
CA GLN A 59 -1.24 -0.96 20.44
C GLN A 59 -1.38 0.14 19.41
N GLN A 60 -0.26 0.62 18.88
CA GLN A 60 -0.28 1.69 17.90
C GLN A 60 -1.04 1.30 16.63
N PHE A 61 -0.92 0.03 16.23
CA PHE A 61 -1.66 -0.45 15.05
C PHE A 61 -3.15 -0.54 15.33
N GLU A 62 -3.50 -0.98 16.54
CA GLU A 62 -4.91 -1.06 16.92
C GLU A 62 -5.55 0.31 16.95
N ASP A 63 -4.78 1.32 17.32
CA ASP A 63 -5.29 2.67 17.45
C ASP A 63 -5.51 3.37 16.13
N ILE A 64 -4.85 2.93 15.06
CA ILE A 64 -4.94 3.66 13.79
C ILE A 64 -6.39 3.77 13.32
N LEU A 65 -7.09 2.65 13.16
CA LEU A 65 -8.49 2.68 12.73
C LEU A 65 -9.41 3.18 13.83
N ASN A 66 -9.13 2.79 15.08
CA ASN A 66 -9.99 3.18 16.18
C ASN A 66 -10.08 4.70 16.35
N LYS A 67 -9.01 5.40 16.05
CA LYS A 67 -9.00 6.86 16.17
C LYS A 67 -9.59 7.54 14.96
N VAL A 68 -9.51 6.90 13.82
CA VAL A 68 -9.95 7.49 12.56
C VAL A 68 -11.44 7.28 12.32
N GLU A 69 -11.95 6.09 12.60
CA GLU A 69 -13.34 5.75 12.30
C GLU A 69 -14.37 6.74 12.86
N PRO A 70 -14.23 7.20 14.09
CA PRO A 70 -15.23 8.16 14.60
C PRO A 70 -15.29 9.45 13.77
N GLN A 71 -14.22 9.80 13.10
CA GLN A 71 -14.16 11.04 12.33
C GLN A 71 -14.57 10.85 10.89
N VAL A 72 -14.23 9.72 10.27
CA VAL A 72 -14.43 9.55 8.84
C VAL A 72 -15.41 8.45 8.48
N GLY A 73 -15.89 7.71 9.47
CA GLY A 73 -16.80 6.60 9.20
C GLY A 73 -16.04 5.32 8.89
N LYS A 74 -16.77 4.33 8.45
CA LYS A 74 -16.18 3.03 8.20
C LYS A 74 -15.54 2.94 6.83
N TYR A 75 -14.57 2.06 6.73
CA TYR A 75 -13.88 1.78 5.49
C TYR A 75 -14.86 1.22 4.46
N GLN A 76 -14.74 1.66 3.21
CA GLN A 76 -15.56 1.16 2.12
C GLN A 76 -14.74 0.46 1.04
N LYS A 77 -13.70 1.09 0.54
CA LYS A 77 -12.87 0.52 -0.53
C LYS A 77 -11.58 1.32 -0.66
N HIS A 78 -10.65 0.79 -1.42
CA HIS A 78 -9.42 1.52 -1.74
C HIS A 78 -9.01 1.25 -3.18
N GLY A 79 -8.17 2.12 -3.70
CA GLY A 79 -7.69 2.00 -5.08
C GLY A 79 -6.40 1.22 -5.18
N ALA A 80 -5.79 1.28 -6.36
CA ALA A 80 -4.53 0.63 -6.61
C ALA A 80 -3.41 1.29 -5.83
N TRP A 81 -2.36 0.52 -5.54
CA TRP A 81 -1.18 1.03 -4.86
C TRP A 81 -0.24 1.67 -5.86
N GLU A 82 0.29 2.82 -5.52
CA GLU A 82 1.23 3.54 -6.34
C GLU A 82 2.48 3.87 -5.55
N VAL A 83 3.60 3.93 -6.25
CA VAL A 83 4.85 4.31 -5.64
C VAL A 83 4.98 5.83 -5.71
N GLN A 84 5.25 6.47 -4.59
CA GLN A 84 5.43 7.91 -4.53
C GLN A 84 6.63 8.26 -3.67
N GLN A 85 7.20 9.44 -3.93
CA GLN A 85 8.22 9.99 -3.07
C GLN A 85 7.55 10.99 -2.14
N VAL A 86 7.62 10.73 -0.84
CA VAL A 86 7.06 11.62 0.16
C VAL A 86 8.20 12.03 1.08
N MET A 87 8.55 13.29 1.08
CA MET A 87 9.64 13.83 1.89
C MET A 87 10.95 13.06 1.66
N GLY A 88 11.21 12.74 0.39
CA GLY A 88 12.44 12.04 0.01
C GLY A 88 12.43 10.55 0.26
N GLN A 89 11.32 10.02 0.77
CA GLN A 89 11.20 8.61 1.11
C GLN A 89 10.28 7.91 0.12
N LYS A 90 10.69 6.75 -0.37
CA LYS A 90 9.85 5.96 -1.27
C LYS A 90 8.72 5.33 -0.48
N CYS A 91 7.49 5.62 -0.87
CA CYS A 91 6.30 5.15 -0.17
C CYS A 91 5.34 4.47 -1.12
N TYR A 92 4.51 3.58 -0.58
CA TYR A 92 3.43 2.94 -1.33
C TYR A 92 2.13 3.53 -0.83
N VAL A 93 1.34 4.06 -1.75
CA VAL A 93 0.17 4.87 -1.41
C VAL A 93 -1.06 4.33 -2.11
N SER A 94 -2.16 4.26 -1.40
CA SER A 94 -3.47 3.93 -1.97
C SER A 94 -4.49 4.91 -1.43
N MET A 95 -5.39 5.38 -2.29
CA MET A 95 -6.46 6.25 -1.84
C MET A 95 -7.57 5.38 -1.27
N VAL A 96 -8.03 5.71 -0.07
CA VAL A 96 -8.96 4.89 0.69
C VAL A 96 -10.24 5.67 0.91
N GLN A 97 -11.35 5.08 0.51
CA GLN A 97 -12.65 5.70 0.67
C GLN A 97 -13.30 5.23 1.97
N PHE A 98 -13.62 6.19 2.83
CA PHE A 98 -14.42 5.96 4.03
C PHE A 98 -15.79 6.57 3.83
N GLU A 99 -16.70 6.33 4.75
CA GLU A 99 -18.08 6.80 4.59
C GLU A 99 -18.16 8.31 4.41
N LYS A 100 -17.34 9.07 5.10
CA LYS A 100 -17.43 10.52 5.12
C LYS A 100 -16.37 11.23 4.30
N THR A 101 -15.25 10.57 4.03
CA THR A 101 -14.16 11.24 3.32
C THR A 101 -13.17 10.23 2.78
N GLU A 102 -12.20 10.73 2.05
CA GLU A 102 -11.12 9.93 1.49
C GLU A 102 -9.82 10.21 2.24
N LEU A 103 -9.07 9.17 2.53
CA LEU A 103 -7.76 9.30 3.14
C LEU A 103 -6.73 8.61 2.27
N GLY A 104 -5.45 8.82 2.57
CA GLY A 104 -4.38 8.08 1.93
C GLY A 104 -3.83 7.04 2.87
N ALA A 105 -3.68 5.81 2.40
CA ALA A 105 -2.96 4.78 3.14
C ALA A 105 -1.52 4.78 2.65
N LEU A 106 -0.58 4.79 3.58
CA LEU A 106 0.82 4.93 3.26
C LEU A 106 1.61 3.84 3.96
N VAL A 107 2.36 3.06 3.18
CA VAL A 107 3.16 1.97 3.72
C VAL A 107 4.59 2.15 3.23
N ILE A 108 5.55 1.95 4.13
CA ILE A 108 6.96 2.11 3.81
C ILE A 108 7.68 0.80 4.14
N PHE A 109 8.56 0.38 3.24
CA PHE A 109 9.34 -0.85 3.42
C PHE A 109 10.82 -0.56 3.37
N ASP A 110 11.62 -1.42 4.02
CA ASP A 110 13.06 -1.34 3.89
C ASP A 110 13.51 -2.12 2.66
N ALA A 111 14.81 -2.19 2.44
CA ALA A 111 15.37 -2.83 1.25
C ALA A 111 15.08 -4.33 1.20
N THR A 112 14.80 -4.95 2.33
CA THR A 112 14.53 -6.38 2.39
C THR A 112 13.05 -6.70 2.30
N GLY A 113 12.19 -5.69 2.20
CA GLY A 113 10.76 -5.91 2.12
C GLY A 113 10.06 -5.97 3.46
N LYS A 114 10.74 -5.66 4.55
CA LYS A 114 10.12 -5.57 5.86
C LYS A 114 9.52 -4.18 6.03
N MET A 115 8.43 -4.08 6.79
CA MET A 115 7.71 -2.84 6.93
C MET A 115 8.42 -1.90 7.91
N LEU A 116 8.56 -0.65 7.50
CA LEU A 116 9.04 0.40 8.38
C LEU A 116 7.90 1.15 9.05
N GLY A 117 6.75 1.22 8.40
CA GLY A 117 5.60 1.88 8.98
C GLY A 117 4.38 1.80 8.09
N ILE A 118 3.23 2.05 8.70
CA ILE A 118 1.95 2.12 7.99
C ILE A 118 1.11 3.18 8.69
N GLN A 119 0.43 4.01 7.89
CA GLN A 119 -0.41 5.04 8.49
C GLN A 119 -1.47 5.52 7.52
N LEU A 120 -2.49 6.17 8.06
CA LEU A 120 -3.52 6.84 7.30
C LEU A 120 -3.26 8.34 7.42
N VAL A 121 -3.29 9.02 6.29
CA VAL A 121 -2.99 10.45 6.23
C VAL A 121 -4.07 11.15 5.43
N PRO A 122 -4.22 12.47 5.57
CA PRO A 122 -5.19 13.19 4.74
C PRO A 122 -4.89 12.97 3.26
N ALA A 123 -5.95 12.85 2.46
CA ALA A 123 -5.80 12.58 1.04
C ALA A 123 -4.92 13.65 0.37
N ALA A 124 -5.05 14.88 0.79
CA ALA A 124 -4.27 15.98 0.19
C ALA A 124 -2.77 15.81 0.39
N ALA A 125 -2.35 15.06 1.43
CA ALA A 125 -0.94 14.88 1.71
C ALA A 125 -0.24 13.98 0.70
N VAL A 126 -0.99 13.13 0.02
CA VAL A 126 -0.42 12.16 -0.93
C VAL A 126 -0.97 12.30 -2.33
N LYS A 127 -1.99 13.10 -2.51
CA LYS A 127 -2.61 13.26 -3.81
C LYS A 127 -1.75 14.15 -4.70
N LYS A 128 -1.50 13.71 -5.91
CA LYS A 128 -0.73 14.51 -6.85
C LYS A 128 -1.63 15.43 -7.66
N GLU A 129 -1.06 16.55 -8.04
CA GLU A 129 -1.78 17.50 -8.89
C GLU A 129 -1.99 16.97 -10.30
#